data_2d7826b9762b711b3ecc299562dc0275
#
_entry.id   2d7826b9762b711b3ecc299562dc0275
#
_cell.length_a   1.000
_cell.length_b   1.000
_cell.length_c   1.000
_cell.angle_alpha   90.00
_cell.angle_beta   90.00
_cell.angle_gamma   90.00
#
_symmetry.space_group_name_H-M   'P 1'
#
loop_
_entity.id
_entity.type
_entity.pdbx_description
1 polymer ?
#
loop_
_entity_poly.entity_id
_entity_poly.type
_entity_poly.pdbx_seq_one_letter_code
_entity_poly.pdbx_strand_id
1 'polypeptide(L)'
;DAGKFSTEFQAYIKQEDDLPKRGAVNHSSAGAELLMQEFKNSPYHSVQDMRLLIELISYTITAHHGIYDCIDEDGEDKFEVRLNVVEKEKLDEIARLWFEEMHFAKDMLCSQMRKAYGEFITAFLKPLKQICQNGQTEGTERFFYMSCMERLLLSLQIDSDWTDTARAMGDSMLDDNMETANVYQKALKNYQQYMDKLEKEAQENLRTEKQKQIFELRKKIREECMNFSETSYGIYRLSLPTGAGKTLASLGYALKVAAKRKTSEVSHIFYISPYTSI
;
A
#
# COMPACT_ATOMS: atom_id res chain seq x y z
N ASP A 1 -11.42 -1.07 11.73
CA ASP A 1 -10.83 -2.29 12.29
C ASP A 1 -11.55 -2.67 13.60
N ALA A 2 -12.73 -3.29 13.45
CA ALA A 2 -13.62 -3.59 14.58
C ALA A 2 -12.96 -4.47 15.66
N GLY A 3 -12.04 -5.35 15.26
CA GLY A 3 -11.35 -6.23 16.23
C GLY A 3 -10.53 -5.50 17.28
N LYS A 4 -10.13 -4.26 17.02
CA LYS A 4 -9.44 -3.40 18.01
C LYS A 4 -10.33 -3.03 19.21
N PHE A 5 -11.64 -3.16 19.11
CA PHE A 5 -12.59 -2.90 20.19
C PHE A 5 -12.79 -4.08 21.13
N SER A 6 -12.18 -5.25 20.86
CA SER A 6 -12.24 -6.37 21.81
C SER A 6 -11.65 -6.00 23.17
N THR A 7 -12.24 -6.54 24.24
CA THR A 7 -11.75 -6.31 25.61
C THR A 7 -10.27 -6.67 25.75
N GLU A 8 -9.83 -7.76 25.12
CA GLU A 8 -8.45 -8.21 25.17
C GLU A 8 -7.48 -7.27 24.42
N PHE A 9 -7.88 -6.74 23.26
CA PHE A 9 -7.05 -5.77 22.53
C PHE A 9 -6.94 -4.46 23.29
N GLN A 10 -8.03 -4.01 23.92
CA GLN A 10 -8.03 -2.81 24.75
C GLN A 10 -7.15 -2.97 26.00
N ALA A 11 -7.19 -4.13 26.67
CA ALA A 11 -6.30 -4.45 27.79
C ALA A 11 -4.83 -4.43 27.33
N TYR A 12 -4.53 -5.01 26.17
CA TYR A 12 -3.18 -5.00 25.58
C TYR A 12 -2.65 -3.56 25.34
N ILE A 13 -3.47 -2.66 24.79
CA ILE A 13 -3.06 -1.26 24.54
C ILE A 13 -2.85 -0.51 25.87
N LYS A 14 -3.72 -0.73 26.85
CA LYS A 14 -3.64 -0.06 28.17
C LYS A 14 -2.56 -0.60 29.08
N GLN A 15 -1.85 -1.65 28.65
CA GLN A 15 -0.80 -2.30 29.44
C GLN A 15 -1.30 -2.77 30.82
N GLU A 16 -2.52 -3.31 30.87
CA GLU A 16 -3.11 -3.88 32.08
C GLU A 16 -2.36 -5.17 32.49
N ASP A 17 -2.42 -5.53 33.79
CA ASP A 17 -1.88 -6.81 34.27
C ASP A 17 -2.60 -7.98 33.57
N ASP A 18 -1.92 -9.09 33.28
CA ASP A 18 -2.40 -10.22 32.47
C ASP A 18 -2.55 -9.97 30.97
N LEU A 19 -1.56 -9.34 30.38
CA LEU A 19 -1.54 -9.05 28.95
C LEU A 19 -1.62 -10.33 28.08
N PRO A 20 -2.49 -10.35 27.07
CA PRO A 20 -2.44 -11.38 26.04
C PRO A 20 -1.10 -11.32 25.31
N LYS A 21 -0.56 -12.46 24.93
CA LYS A 21 0.67 -12.51 24.13
C LYS A 21 0.49 -11.73 22.84
N ARG A 22 1.55 -11.04 22.39
CA ARG A 22 1.55 -10.34 21.11
C ARG A 22 1.08 -11.29 20.00
N GLY A 23 0.04 -10.87 19.24
CA GLY A 23 -0.55 -11.68 18.19
C GLY A 23 -1.64 -12.66 18.63
N ALA A 24 -2.00 -12.71 19.93
CA ALA A 24 -3.10 -13.55 20.43
C ALA A 24 -4.49 -13.03 19.98
N VAL A 25 -4.61 -11.72 19.72
CA VAL A 25 -5.84 -11.10 19.26
C VAL A 25 -5.77 -10.88 17.76
N ASN A 26 -6.55 -11.66 17.00
CA ASN A 26 -6.64 -11.50 15.55
C ASN A 26 -7.67 -10.43 15.19
N HIS A 27 -7.32 -9.17 15.39
CA HIS A 27 -8.22 -8.04 15.18
C HIS A 27 -8.58 -7.81 13.70
N SER A 28 -7.69 -8.16 12.77
CA SER A 28 -7.93 -8.01 11.34
C SER A 28 -8.98 -8.99 10.83
N SER A 29 -8.93 -10.27 11.25
CA SER A 29 -9.96 -11.24 10.90
C SER A 29 -11.32 -10.85 11.47
N ALA A 30 -11.39 -10.42 12.72
CA ALA A 30 -12.66 -10.04 13.38
C ALA A 30 -13.40 -8.92 12.62
N GLY A 31 -12.68 -7.90 12.13
CA GLY A 31 -13.29 -6.83 11.34
C GLY A 31 -13.88 -7.32 10.02
N ALA A 32 -13.17 -8.21 9.33
CA ALA A 32 -13.65 -8.80 8.07
C ALA A 32 -14.82 -9.76 8.27
N GLU A 33 -14.76 -10.63 9.29
CA GLU A 33 -15.84 -11.54 9.65
C GLU A 33 -17.13 -10.79 10.00
N LEU A 34 -17.02 -9.72 10.81
CA LEU A 34 -18.16 -8.88 11.14
C LEU A 34 -18.80 -8.25 9.90
N LEU A 35 -17.99 -7.71 8.99
CA LEU A 35 -18.49 -7.12 7.74
C LEU A 35 -19.20 -8.17 6.88
N MET A 36 -18.64 -9.36 6.75
CA MET A 36 -19.24 -10.47 5.98
C MET A 36 -20.53 -10.96 6.64
N GLN A 37 -20.59 -11.03 7.97
CA GLN A 37 -21.79 -11.41 8.71
C GLN A 37 -22.90 -10.38 8.52
N GLU A 38 -22.60 -9.09 8.67
CA GLU A 38 -23.59 -8.04 8.46
C GLU A 38 -24.07 -7.97 7.01
N PHE A 39 -23.19 -8.26 6.03
CA PHE A 39 -23.61 -8.40 4.64
C PHE A 39 -24.57 -9.58 4.44
N LYS A 40 -24.26 -10.77 4.98
CA LYS A 40 -25.14 -11.97 4.91
C LYS A 40 -26.52 -11.69 5.51
N ASN A 41 -26.60 -10.86 6.55
CA ASN A 41 -27.85 -10.47 7.22
C ASN A 41 -28.55 -9.28 6.54
N SER A 42 -27.93 -8.63 5.57
CA SER A 42 -28.46 -7.47 4.87
C SER A 42 -29.45 -7.85 3.76
N PRO A 43 -30.33 -6.93 3.35
CA PRO A 43 -31.20 -7.15 2.18
C PRO A 43 -30.44 -7.27 0.85
N TYR A 44 -29.14 -7.03 0.86
CA TYR A 44 -28.26 -7.05 -0.32
C TYR A 44 -27.47 -8.35 -0.48
N HIS A 45 -27.64 -9.33 0.41
CA HIS A 45 -26.87 -10.59 0.44
C HIS A 45 -26.87 -11.37 -0.89
N SER A 46 -27.95 -11.24 -1.70
CA SER A 46 -28.08 -11.91 -3.00
C SER A 46 -27.53 -11.10 -4.19
N VAL A 47 -27.05 -9.87 -3.96
CA VAL A 47 -26.54 -9.00 -5.02
C VAL A 47 -25.06 -9.32 -5.27
N GLN A 48 -24.78 -10.00 -6.39
CA GLN A 48 -23.44 -10.52 -6.70
C GLN A 48 -22.36 -9.42 -6.77
N ASP A 49 -22.64 -8.28 -7.42
CA ASP A 49 -21.66 -7.19 -7.50
C ASP A 49 -21.43 -6.53 -6.12
N MET A 50 -22.41 -6.54 -5.24
CA MET A 50 -22.28 -6.09 -3.84
C MET A 50 -21.40 -7.06 -3.04
N ARG A 51 -21.63 -8.37 -3.22
CA ARG A 51 -20.80 -9.40 -2.62
C ARG A 51 -19.33 -9.23 -3.02
N LEU A 52 -19.05 -8.99 -4.30
CA LEU A 52 -17.70 -8.73 -4.78
C LEU A 52 -17.05 -7.54 -4.06
N LEU A 53 -17.78 -6.42 -3.90
CA LEU A 53 -17.27 -5.28 -3.16
C LEU A 53 -16.96 -5.62 -1.69
N ILE A 54 -17.85 -6.35 -1.02
CA ILE A 54 -17.67 -6.74 0.37
C ILE A 54 -16.47 -7.70 0.52
N GLU A 55 -16.29 -8.63 -0.40
CA GLU A 55 -15.12 -9.54 -0.42
C GLU A 55 -13.81 -8.76 -0.62
N LEU A 56 -13.76 -7.77 -1.52
CA LEU A 56 -12.60 -6.90 -1.69
C LEU A 56 -12.26 -6.13 -0.42
N ILE A 57 -13.25 -5.51 0.22
CA ILE A 57 -13.05 -4.77 1.47
C ILE A 57 -12.61 -5.73 2.59
N SER A 58 -13.22 -6.90 2.70
CA SER A 58 -12.86 -7.90 3.71
C SER A 58 -11.43 -8.42 3.51
N TYR A 59 -11.00 -8.65 2.27
CA TYR A 59 -9.61 -9.00 1.98
C TYR A 59 -8.67 -7.86 2.41
N THR A 60 -8.98 -6.63 2.06
CA THR A 60 -8.22 -5.44 2.47
C THR A 60 -8.04 -5.40 4.00
N ILE A 61 -9.12 -5.65 4.76
CA ILE A 61 -9.08 -5.69 6.22
C ILE A 61 -8.20 -6.83 6.74
N THR A 62 -8.27 -8.03 6.16
CA THR A 62 -7.45 -9.17 6.61
C THR A 62 -5.98 -9.06 6.17
N ALA A 63 -5.67 -8.30 5.13
CA ALA A 63 -4.36 -8.18 4.51
C ALA A 63 -3.55 -6.95 4.97
N HIS A 64 -4.10 -6.04 5.80
CA HIS A 64 -3.42 -4.78 6.12
C HIS A 64 -2.10 -4.93 6.91
N HIS A 65 -1.90 -6.07 7.57
CA HIS A 65 -0.62 -6.44 8.20
C HIS A 65 0.32 -7.24 7.31
N GLY A 66 -0.15 -7.71 6.15
CA GLY A 66 0.65 -8.46 5.18
C GLY A 66 -0.21 -9.08 4.09
N ILE A 67 0.16 -8.81 2.85
CA ILE A 67 -0.48 -9.39 1.67
C ILE A 67 -0.28 -10.92 1.69
N TYR A 68 -1.31 -11.65 1.30
CA TYR A 68 -1.29 -13.10 1.17
C TYR A 68 -2.06 -13.54 -0.07
N ASP A 69 -1.74 -14.72 -0.58
CA ASP A 69 -2.48 -15.32 -1.67
C ASP A 69 -3.79 -15.92 -1.16
N CYS A 70 -4.91 -15.59 -1.81
CA CYS A 70 -6.23 -16.11 -1.42
C CYS A 70 -6.30 -17.63 -1.54
N ILE A 71 -5.63 -18.19 -2.55
CA ILE A 71 -5.47 -19.63 -2.73
C ILE A 71 -3.97 -19.93 -2.64
N ASP A 72 -3.58 -20.83 -1.78
CA ASP A 72 -2.18 -21.24 -1.65
C ASP A 72 -1.74 -22.29 -2.67
N GLU A 73 -0.48 -22.73 -2.59
CA GLU A 73 0.10 -23.72 -3.49
C GLU A 73 -0.58 -25.08 -3.40
N ASP A 74 -1.20 -25.41 -2.27
CA ASP A 74 -1.95 -26.65 -2.04
C ASP A 74 -3.42 -26.53 -2.47
N GLY A 75 -3.87 -25.36 -2.90
CA GLY A 75 -5.22 -25.06 -3.32
C GLY A 75 -6.18 -24.76 -2.16
N GLU A 76 -5.68 -24.49 -0.96
CA GLU A 76 -6.48 -24.10 0.19
C GLU A 76 -6.90 -22.62 0.09
N ASP A 77 -8.18 -22.33 0.39
CA ASP A 77 -8.70 -20.96 0.44
C ASP A 77 -8.30 -20.29 1.75
N LYS A 78 -7.18 -19.55 1.71
CA LYS A 78 -6.65 -18.79 2.85
C LYS A 78 -7.52 -17.61 3.26
N PHE A 79 -8.31 -17.08 2.34
CA PHE A 79 -9.27 -16.03 2.66
C PHE A 79 -10.41 -16.57 3.52
N GLU A 80 -11.00 -17.70 3.12
CA GLU A 80 -12.04 -18.36 3.91
C GLU A 80 -11.53 -18.80 5.29
N VAL A 81 -10.29 -19.32 5.36
CA VAL A 81 -9.65 -19.67 6.64
C VAL A 81 -9.55 -18.45 7.56
N ARG A 82 -9.15 -17.29 7.03
CA ARG A 82 -9.04 -16.06 7.83
C ARG A 82 -10.39 -15.48 8.26
N LEU A 83 -11.45 -15.76 7.55
CA LEU A 83 -12.83 -15.34 7.88
C LEU A 83 -13.52 -16.23 8.91
N ASN A 84 -12.89 -17.32 9.36
CA ASN A 84 -13.49 -18.27 10.31
C ASN A 84 -12.56 -18.54 11.51
N VAL A 85 -11.80 -17.54 11.93
CA VAL A 85 -10.81 -17.66 13.03
C VAL A 85 -11.40 -17.23 14.38
N VAL A 86 -12.36 -16.30 14.38
CA VAL A 86 -12.89 -15.71 15.61
C VAL A 86 -14.10 -16.51 16.09
N GLU A 87 -14.09 -16.89 17.37
CA GLU A 87 -15.26 -17.55 17.97
C GLU A 87 -16.48 -16.63 17.95
N LYS A 88 -17.65 -17.23 17.74
CA LYS A 88 -18.90 -16.47 17.53
C LYS A 88 -19.24 -15.54 18.70
N GLU A 89 -19.11 -16.03 19.93
CA GLU A 89 -19.38 -15.26 21.14
C GLU A 89 -18.50 -14.04 21.25
N LYS A 90 -17.23 -14.18 20.84
CA LYS A 90 -16.27 -13.08 20.79
C LYS A 90 -16.55 -12.11 19.66
N LEU A 91 -16.99 -12.59 18.52
CA LEU A 91 -17.39 -11.73 17.41
C LEU A 91 -18.63 -10.89 17.76
N ASP A 92 -19.59 -11.48 18.46
CA ASP A 92 -20.79 -10.78 18.96
C ASP A 92 -20.43 -9.72 20.01
N GLU A 93 -19.46 -9.99 20.89
CA GLU A 93 -18.92 -9.00 21.83
C GLU A 93 -18.26 -7.83 21.10
N ILE A 94 -17.36 -8.12 20.14
CA ILE A 94 -16.68 -7.10 19.34
C ILE A 94 -17.69 -6.25 18.58
N ALA A 95 -18.70 -6.87 17.99
CA ALA A 95 -19.75 -6.16 17.26
C ALA A 95 -20.49 -5.17 18.17
N ARG A 96 -20.89 -5.62 19.36
CA ARG A 96 -21.58 -4.77 20.34
C ARG A 96 -20.71 -3.59 20.75
N LEU A 97 -19.47 -3.83 21.18
CA LEU A 97 -18.54 -2.79 21.61
C LEU A 97 -18.23 -1.79 20.49
N TRP A 98 -18.02 -2.27 19.27
CA TRP A 98 -17.75 -1.41 18.13
C TRP A 98 -18.93 -0.51 17.78
N PHE A 99 -20.16 -1.05 17.75
CA PHE A 99 -21.34 -0.24 17.47
C PHE A 99 -21.62 0.79 18.59
N GLU A 100 -21.40 0.42 19.85
CA GLU A 100 -21.56 1.32 21.01
C GLU A 100 -20.56 2.47 20.97
N GLU A 101 -19.27 2.18 20.79
CA GLU A 101 -18.19 3.19 20.82
C GLU A 101 -18.26 4.13 19.60
N MET A 102 -18.51 3.59 18.43
CA MET A 102 -18.65 4.39 17.22
C MET A 102 -19.96 5.16 17.14
N HIS A 103 -20.87 4.98 18.12
CA HIS A 103 -22.23 5.53 18.06
C HIS A 103 -22.93 5.25 16.73
N PHE A 104 -22.71 4.05 16.20
CA PHE A 104 -23.05 3.66 14.86
C PHE A 104 -24.17 2.63 14.88
N ALA A 105 -25.37 3.01 14.44
CA ALA A 105 -26.48 2.07 14.33
C ALA A 105 -26.28 1.09 13.15
N LYS A 106 -26.71 -0.17 13.30
CA LYS A 106 -26.69 -1.16 12.22
C LYS A 106 -27.31 -0.66 10.91
N ASP A 107 -28.38 0.10 10.99
CA ASP A 107 -29.05 0.71 9.84
C ASP A 107 -28.13 1.70 9.08
N MET A 108 -27.23 2.36 9.79
CA MET A 108 -26.22 3.22 9.18
C MET A 108 -25.20 2.40 8.38
N LEU A 109 -24.79 1.23 8.88
CA LEU A 109 -23.88 0.35 8.14
C LEU A 109 -24.52 -0.12 6.83
N CYS A 110 -25.78 -0.55 6.85
CA CYS A 110 -26.52 -0.89 5.63
C CYS A 110 -26.63 0.29 4.65
N SER A 111 -26.84 1.51 5.17
CA SER A 111 -26.87 2.73 4.35
C SER A 111 -25.51 3.03 3.71
N GLN A 112 -24.42 2.89 4.46
CA GLN A 112 -23.04 3.08 3.95
C GLN A 112 -22.68 2.00 2.93
N MET A 113 -23.02 0.74 3.17
CA MET A 113 -22.85 -0.34 2.21
C MET A 113 -23.55 -0.02 0.87
N ARG A 114 -24.80 0.45 0.94
CA ARG A 114 -25.59 0.84 -0.25
C ARG A 114 -24.93 2.00 -1.00
N LYS A 115 -24.44 3.00 -0.30
CA LYS A 115 -23.75 4.15 -0.90
C LYS A 115 -22.46 3.70 -1.58
N ALA A 116 -21.60 2.97 -0.87
CA ALA A 116 -20.35 2.43 -1.39
C ALA A 116 -20.58 1.56 -2.64
N TYR A 117 -21.63 0.72 -2.62
CA TYR A 117 -22.02 -0.09 -3.77
C TYR A 117 -22.41 0.78 -4.99
N GLY A 118 -23.19 1.83 -4.79
CA GLY A 118 -23.57 2.75 -5.86
C GLY A 118 -22.35 3.42 -6.50
N GLU A 119 -21.40 3.85 -5.68
CA GLU A 119 -20.14 4.44 -6.12
C GLU A 119 -19.26 3.40 -6.84
N PHE A 120 -19.12 2.21 -6.30
CA PHE A 120 -18.37 1.10 -6.92
C PHE A 120 -18.90 0.74 -8.31
N ILE A 121 -20.22 0.63 -8.47
CA ILE A 121 -20.84 0.38 -9.77
C ILE A 121 -20.54 1.52 -10.76
N THR A 122 -20.69 2.76 -10.34
CA THR A 122 -20.60 3.91 -11.25
C THR A 122 -19.16 4.31 -11.57
N ALA A 123 -18.29 4.32 -10.57
CA ALA A 123 -16.91 4.77 -10.71
C ALA A 123 -15.95 3.68 -11.18
N PHE A 124 -16.28 2.41 -10.94
CA PHE A 124 -15.36 1.31 -11.24
C PHE A 124 -15.95 0.24 -12.17
N LEU A 125 -17.04 -0.46 -11.79
CA LEU A 125 -17.51 -1.62 -12.56
C LEU A 125 -18.04 -1.25 -13.95
N LYS A 126 -18.76 -0.15 -14.11
CA LYS A 126 -19.25 0.28 -15.42
C LYS A 126 -18.11 0.68 -16.38
N PRO A 127 -17.16 1.55 -15.98
CA PRO A 127 -15.97 1.82 -16.79
C PRO A 127 -15.17 0.56 -17.11
N LEU A 128 -14.97 -0.34 -16.15
CA LEU A 128 -14.26 -1.59 -16.35
C LEU A 128 -14.93 -2.48 -17.40
N LYS A 129 -16.25 -2.63 -17.35
CA LYS A 129 -17.01 -3.38 -18.36
C LYS A 129 -16.84 -2.78 -19.76
N GLN A 130 -16.82 -1.46 -19.89
CA GLN A 130 -16.60 -0.77 -21.17
C GLN A 130 -15.19 -1.00 -21.72
N ILE A 131 -14.16 -0.95 -20.87
CA ILE A 131 -12.77 -1.24 -21.26
C ILE A 131 -12.63 -2.68 -21.72
N CYS A 132 -13.15 -3.63 -20.98
CA CYS A 132 -13.06 -5.07 -21.31
C CYS A 132 -13.84 -5.46 -22.57
N GLN A 133 -14.97 -4.80 -22.86
CA GLN A 133 -15.75 -5.06 -24.07
C GLN A 133 -15.07 -4.58 -25.36
N ASN A 134 -14.20 -3.58 -25.26
CA ASN A 134 -13.43 -3.03 -26.38
C ASN A 134 -12.09 -3.76 -26.61
N GLY A 135 -11.67 -4.62 -25.69
CA GLY A 135 -10.43 -5.40 -25.75
C GLY A 135 -10.64 -6.82 -26.27
N GLN A 136 -9.62 -7.37 -26.91
CA GLN A 136 -9.63 -8.77 -27.41
C GLN A 136 -9.33 -9.81 -26.31
N THR A 137 -9.15 -9.39 -25.04
CA THR A 137 -8.68 -10.23 -23.92
C THR A 137 -9.61 -10.18 -22.71
N GLU A 138 -10.85 -10.59 -22.89
CA GLU A 138 -11.98 -10.41 -21.96
C GLU A 138 -11.77 -10.89 -20.50
N GLY A 139 -10.87 -11.81 -20.23
CA GLY A 139 -10.68 -12.34 -18.87
C GLY A 139 -9.52 -11.68 -18.10
N THR A 140 -8.36 -11.60 -18.70
CA THR A 140 -7.10 -11.21 -18.04
C THR A 140 -7.09 -9.73 -17.65
N GLU A 141 -7.62 -8.85 -18.48
CA GLU A 141 -7.71 -7.41 -18.20
C GLU A 141 -8.59 -7.11 -16.98
N ARG A 142 -9.74 -7.80 -16.86
CA ARG A 142 -10.61 -7.63 -15.71
C ARG A 142 -9.90 -7.94 -14.39
N PHE A 143 -9.18 -9.06 -14.32
CA PHE A 143 -8.42 -9.44 -13.13
C PHE A 143 -7.30 -8.45 -12.82
N PHE A 144 -6.63 -7.93 -13.84
CA PHE A 144 -5.61 -6.89 -13.65
C PHE A 144 -6.19 -5.62 -12.99
N TYR A 145 -7.30 -5.10 -13.50
CA TYR A 145 -7.92 -3.89 -12.92
C TYR A 145 -8.50 -4.15 -11.53
N MET A 146 -9.06 -5.34 -11.28
CA MET A 146 -9.50 -5.74 -9.94
C MET A 146 -8.32 -5.78 -8.95
N SER A 147 -7.18 -6.34 -9.34
CA SER A 147 -5.96 -6.34 -8.53
C SER A 147 -5.44 -4.92 -8.26
N CYS A 148 -5.53 -4.01 -9.23
CA CYS A 148 -5.16 -2.62 -9.03
C CYS A 148 -6.09 -1.92 -8.01
N MET A 149 -7.39 -2.20 -8.08
CA MET A 149 -8.38 -1.69 -7.13
C MET A 149 -8.10 -2.21 -5.72
N GLU A 150 -7.85 -3.50 -5.57
CA GLU A 150 -7.53 -4.12 -4.29
C GLU A 150 -6.28 -3.51 -3.65
N ARG A 151 -5.24 -3.30 -4.43
CA ARG A 151 -4.00 -2.65 -3.95
C ARG A 151 -4.24 -1.20 -3.55
N LEU A 152 -5.10 -0.48 -4.25
CA LEU A 152 -5.49 0.88 -3.88
C LEU A 152 -6.23 0.89 -2.54
N LEU A 153 -7.23 0.01 -2.37
CA LEU A 153 -7.99 -0.12 -1.12
C LEU A 153 -7.07 -0.48 0.05
N LEU A 154 -6.15 -1.43 -0.15
CA LEU A 154 -5.17 -1.83 0.84
C LEU A 154 -4.24 -0.67 1.22
N SER A 155 -3.77 0.11 0.24
CA SER A 155 -2.94 1.29 0.49
C SER A 155 -3.67 2.34 1.33
N LEU A 156 -4.93 2.60 1.03
CA LEU A 156 -5.77 3.52 1.80
C LEU A 156 -6.03 3.02 3.22
N GLN A 157 -6.24 1.72 3.39
CA GLN A 157 -6.43 1.10 4.71
C GLN A 157 -5.17 1.21 5.57
N ILE A 158 -4.00 0.89 5.01
CA ILE A 158 -2.71 0.98 5.72
C ILE A 158 -2.40 2.44 6.09
N ASP A 159 -2.58 3.37 5.15
CA ASP A 159 -2.35 4.79 5.39
C ASP A 159 -3.25 5.32 6.51
N SER A 160 -4.54 4.95 6.50
CA SER A 160 -5.48 5.32 7.54
C SER A 160 -5.09 4.76 8.91
N ASP A 161 -4.71 3.49 9.00
CA ASP A 161 -4.33 2.81 10.24
C ASP A 161 -3.04 3.43 10.84
N TRP A 162 -2.07 3.71 10.01
CA TRP A 162 -0.81 4.34 10.44
C TRP A 162 -1.02 5.79 10.87
N THR A 163 -1.81 6.55 10.12
CA THR A 163 -2.12 7.94 10.42
C THR A 163 -2.88 8.08 11.73
N ASP A 164 -3.87 7.20 11.96
CA ASP A 164 -4.64 7.18 13.19
C ASP A 164 -3.77 6.81 14.41
N THR A 165 -2.93 5.80 14.26
CA THR A 165 -1.98 5.37 15.29
C THR A 165 -0.98 6.48 15.63
N ALA A 166 -0.42 7.16 14.63
CA ALA A 166 0.52 8.26 14.85
C ALA A 166 -0.15 9.45 15.54
N ARG A 167 -1.38 9.80 15.16
CA ARG A 167 -2.18 10.83 15.85
C ARG A 167 -2.44 10.48 17.31
N ALA A 168 -2.83 9.22 17.57
CA ALA A 168 -3.05 8.75 18.94
C ALA A 168 -1.79 8.80 19.81
N MET A 169 -0.61 8.60 19.21
CA MET A 169 0.69 8.72 19.89
C MET A 169 1.20 10.16 20.02
N GLY A 170 0.45 11.15 19.54
CA GLY A 170 0.82 12.56 19.63
C GLY A 170 1.91 12.97 18.64
N ASP A 171 2.10 12.23 17.55
CA ASP A 171 3.05 12.59 16.50
C ASP A 171 2.53 13.80 15.71
N SER A 172 3.16 14.97 15.95
CA SER A 172 2.83 16.22 15.27
C SER A 172 3.38 16.32 13.84
N MET A 173 4.14 15.32 13.39
CA MET A 173 4.74 15.30 12.05
C MET A 173 3.74 14.99 10.92
N LEU A 174 2.48 14.74 11.26
CA LEU A 174 1.37 14.55 10.31
C LEU A 174 0.79 15.88 9.79
N ASP A 175 1.58 16.96 9.80
CA ASP A 175 1.12 18.21 9.22
C ASP A 175 1.05 18.07 7.70
N ASP A 176 -0.18 18.05 7.16
CA ASP A 176 -0.52 17.89 5.73
C ASP A 176 0.06 19.01 4.82
N ASN A 177 0.81 19.95 5.41
CA ASN A 177 1.38 21.12 4.75
C ASN A 177 2.86 21.00 4.37
N MET A 178 3.49 19.83 4.46
CA MET A 178 4.82 19.67 3.87
C MET A 178 4.70 19.79 2.34
N GLU A 179 5.10 20.95 1.82
CA GLU A 179 5.24 21.15 0.37
C GLU A 179 6.15 20.05 -0.20
N THR A 180 5.57 19.07 -0.88
CA THR A 180 6.26 17.89 -1.43
C THR A 180 7.44 18.29 -2.32
N ALA A 181 7.37 19.46 -2.98
CA ALA A 181 8.46 20.03 -3.77
C ALA A 181 9.72 20.29 -2.92
N ASN A 182 9.57 20.80 -1.70
CA ASN A 182 10.69 21.04 -0.80
C ASN A 182 11.35 19.74 -0.33
N VAL A 183 10.55 18.67 -0.16
CA VAL A 183 11.06 17.34 0.22
C VAL A 183 11.98 16.78 -0.87
N TYR A 184 11.54 16.81 -2.13
CA TYR A 184 12.35 16.29 -3.23
C TYR A 184 13.57 17.14 -3.55
N GLN A 185 13.51 18.45 -3.40
CA GLN A 185 14.69 19.32 -3.51
C GLN A 185 15.72 19.01 -2.41
N LYS A 186 15.28 18.83 -1.17
CA LYS A 186 16.13 18.41 -0.06
C LYS A 186 16.74 17.02 -0.30
N ALA A 187 15.91 16.07 -0.73
CA ALA A 187 16.35 14.71 -1.06
C ALA A 187 17.39 14.69 -2.20
N LEU A 188 17.17 15.47 -3.26
CA LEU A 188 18.14 15.63 -4.34
C LEU A 188 19.47 16.21 -3.86
N LYS A 189 19.42 17.22 -3.01
CA LYS A 189 20.63 17.81 -2.40
C LYS A 189 21.39 16.78 -1.55
N ASN A 190 20.68 16.03 -0.72
CA ASN A 190 21.28 14.97 0.10
C ASN A 190 21.89 13.88 -0.77
N TYR A 191 21.21 13.46 -1.84
CA TYR A 191 21.73 12.53 -2.82
C TYR A 191 23.04 13.04 -3.46
N GLN A 192 23.09 14.28 -3.89
CA GLN A 192 24.30 14.90 -4.47
C GLN A 192 25.47 14.87 -3.48
N GLN A 193 25.23 15.30 -2.24
CA GLN A 193 26.25 15.27 -1.18
C GLN A 193 26.76 13.85 -0.89
N TYR A 194 25.87 12.88 -0.86
CA TYR A 194 26.21 11.46 -0.71
C TYR A 194 27.10 10.97 -1.88
N MET A 195 26.73 11.32 -3.09
CA MET A 195 27.50 10.94 -4.29
C MET A 195 28.89 11.58 -4.31
N ASP A 196 28.99 12.85 -3.94
CA ASP A 196 30.29 13.56 -3.85
C ASP A 196 31.22 12.90 -2.81
N LYS A 197 30.64 12.46 -1.67
CA LYS A 197 31.37 11.71 -0.64
C LYS A 197 31.86 10.36 -1.17
N LEU A 198 30.96 9.59 -1.78
CA LEU A 198 31.32 8.28 -2.38
C LEU A 198 32.40 8.41 -3.45
N GLU A 199 32.37 9.46 -4.27
CA GLU A 199 33.37 9.69 -5.30
C GLU A 199 34.74 10.01 -4.72
N LYS A 200 34.80 10.84 -3.68
CA LYS A 200 36.05 11.14 -2.96
C LYS A 200 36.66 9.88 -2.35
N GLU A 201 35.85 9.12 -1.60
CA GLU A 201 36.30 7.86 -0.98
C GLU A 201 36.75 6.82 -2.02
N ALA A 202 36.02 6.72 -3.14
CA ALA A 202 36.41 5.83 -4.23
C ALA A 202 37.72 6.26 -4.87
N GLN A 203 37.92 7.55 -5.13
CA GLN A 203 39.10 8.13 -5.76
C GLN A 203 40.36 7.89 -4.92
N GLU A 204 40.28 7.99 -3.61
CA GLU A 204 41.38 7.69 -2.67
C GLU A 204 41.79 6.21 -2.69
N ASN A 205 40.87 5.30 -3.07
CA ASN A 205 41.06 3.87 -3.06
C ASN A 205 41.37 3.26 -4.46
N LEU A 206 41.52 4.05 -5.52
CA LEU A 206 41.82 3.55 -6.84
C LEU A 206 43.28 3.07 -6.91
N ARG A 207 43.49 1.78 -7.08
CA ARG A 207 44.83 1.13 -7.12
C ARG A 207 45.20 0.63 -8.51
N THR A 208 44.21 0.29 -9.34
CA THR A 208 44.43 -0.33 -10.64
C THR A 208 43.79 0.52 -11.75
N GLU A 209 44.35 0.39 -12.95
CA GLU A 209 43.81 1.09 -14.16
C GLU A 209 42.37 0.65 -14.45
N LYS A 210 42.05 -0.63 -14.22
CA LYS A 210 40.68 -1.15 -14.36
C LYS A 210 39.72 -0.50 -13.42
N GLN A 211 40.11 -0.27 -12.15
CA GLN A 211 39.28 0.43 -11.16
C GLN A 211 39.00 1.87 -11.59
N LYS A 212 40.00 2.57 -12.12
CA LYS A 212 39.83 3.93 -12.63
C LYS A 212 38.85 3.97 -13.81
N GLN A 213 38.95 3.07 -14.75
CA GLN A 213 38.04 2.98 -15.89
C GLN A 213 36.59 2.72 -15.44
N ILE A 214 36.37 1.82 -14.48
CA ILE A 214 35.05 1.55 -13.92
C ILE A 214 34.51 2.78 -13.18
N PHE A 215 35.33 3.48 -12.44
CA PHE A 215 34.96 4.69 -11.72
C PHE A 215 34.49 5.78 -12.68
N GLU A 216 35.30 6.09 -13.73
CA GLU A 216 34.97 7.07 -14.75
C GLU A 216 33.69 6.69 -15.51
N LEU A 217 33.52 5.41 -15.84
CA LEU A 217 32.29 4.92 -16.48
C LEU A 217 31.05 5.16 -15.62
N ARG A 218 31.11 4.84 -14.32
CA ARG A 218 30.00 5.06 -13.40
C ARG A 218 29.65 6.54 -13.24
N LYS A 219 30.66 7.39 -13.18
CA LYS A 219 30.50 8.84 -13.13
C LYS A 219 29.80 9.36 -14.39
N LYS A 220 30.28 8.96 -15.57
CA LYS A 220 29.67 9.32 -16.85
C LYS A 220 28.22 8.86 -16.97
N ILE A 221 27.91 7.62 -16.59
CA ILE A 221 26.54 7.09 -16.60
C ILE A 221 25.63 7.94 -15.72
N ARG A 222 26.08 8.29 -14.51
CA ARG A 222 25.32 9.14 -13.60
C ARG A 222 25.07 10.53 -14.20
N GLU A 223 26.09 11.15 -14.76
CA GLU A 223 25.97 12.45 -15.41
C GLU A 223 25.01 12.41 -16.61
N GLU A 224 25.07 11.39 -17.45
CA GLU A 224 24.12 11.19 -18.55
C GLU A 224 22.69 11.01 -18.06
N CYS A 225 22.46 10.20 -17.02
CA CYS A 225 21.14 10.06 -16.39
C CYS A 225 20.66 11.40 -15.80
N MET A 226 21.51 12.11 -15.11
CA MET A 226 21.17 13.42 -14.51
C MET A 226 20.91 14.49 -15.58
N ASN A 227 21.52 14.39 -16.76
CA ASN A 227 21.33 15.33 -17.85
C ASN A 227 20.23 14.91 -18.83
N PHE A 228 19.74 13.69 -18.72
CA PHE A 228 18.62 13.24 -19.55
C PHE A 228 17.41 14.14 -19.32
N SER A 229 16.85 14.65 -20.41
CA SER A 229 15.62 15.44 -20.39
C SER A 229 14.48 14.63 -20.97
N GLU A 230 13.44 14.45 -20.17
CA GLU A 230 12.19 13.88 -20.64
C GLU A 230 11.40 14.90 -21.46
N THR A 231 10.83 14.47 -22.56
CA THR A 231 9.99 15.32 -23.42
C THR A 231 8.50 15.11 -23.14
N SER A 232 8.13 13.98 -22.53
CA SER A 232 6.75 13.63 -22.21
C SER A 232 6.67 12.62 -21.07
N TYR A 233 5.45 12.38 -20.57
CA TYR A 233 5.20 11.21 -19.73
C TYR A 233 5.38 9.93 -20.55
N GLY A 234 6.01 8.92 -19.98
CA GLY A 234 6.22 7.67 -20.68
C GLY A 234 7.09 6.68 -19.91
N ILE A 235 7.38 5.57 -20.57
CA ILE A 235 8.25 4.52 -20.07
C ILE A 235 9.66 4.74 -20.65
N TYR A 236 10.62 4.93 -19.76
CA TYR A 236 12.04 5.09 -20.12
C TYR A 236 12.82 3.84 -19.69
N ARG A 237 13.74 3.39 -20.53
CA ARG A 237 14.56 2.22 -20.28
C ARG A 237 16.03 2.59 -20.11
N LEU A 238 16.62 2.19 -18.96
CA LEU A 238 18.05 2.29 -18.70
C LEU A 238 18.69 0.90 -18.86
N SER A 239 19.46 0.70 -19.94
CA SER A 239 20.12 -0.57 -20.25
C SER A 239 21.60 -0.47 -19.97
N LEU A 240 22.08 -1.11 -18.90
CA LEU A 240 23.47 -1.07 -18.46
C LEU A 240 23.90 -2.46 -17.94
N PRO A 241 25.21 -2.80 -18.01
CA PRO A 241 25.75 -4.01 -17.42
C PRO A 241 25.53 -4.06 -15.89
N THR A 242 25.59 -5.26 -15.33
CA THR A 242 25.57 -5.46 -13.87
C THR A 242 26.80 -4.78 -13.26
N GLY A 243 26.61 -4.11 -12.11
CA GLY A 243 27.70 -3.39 -11.45
C GLY A 243 28.02 -1.99 -11.98
N ALA A 244 27.34 -1.53 -13.05
CA ALA A 244 27.56 -0.20 -13.64
C ALA A 244 26.96 0.98 -12.85
N GLY A 245 26.31 0.73 -11.70
CA GLY A 245 25.73 1.79 -10.86
C GLY A 245 24.29 2.20 -11.23
N LYS A 246 23.52 1.30 -11.85
CA LYS A 246 22.12 1.54 -12.27
C LYS A 246 21.25 2.14 -11.18
N THR A 247 21.28 1.55 -9.98
CA THR A 247 20.42 1.94 -8.84
C THR A 247 20.62 3.40 -8.46
N LEU A 248 21.86 3.82 -8.28
CA LEU A 248 22.14 5.22 -7.89
C LEU A 248 21.89 6.19 -9.04
N ALA A 249 22.21 5.82 -10.28
CA ALA A 249 21.96 6.67 -11.43
C ALA A 249 20.45 6.88 -11.70
N SER A 250 19.64 5.82 -11.60
CA SER A 250 18.19 5.90 -11.76
C SER A 250 17.51 6.65 -10.60
N LEU A 251 17.97 6.46 -9.37
CA LEU A 251 17.48 7.21 -8.21
C LEU A 251 17.75 8.72 -8.36
N GLY A 252 18.98 9.08 -8.77
CA GLY A 252 19.34 10.48 -9.02
C GLY A 252 18.44 11.12 -10.09
N TYR A 253 18.18 10.41 -11.18
CA TYR A 253 17.24 10.85 -12.21
C TYR A 253 15.82 11.05 -11.66
N ALA A 254 15.29 10.07 -10.93
CA ALA A 254 13.93 10.15 -10.35
C ALA A 254 13.79 11.35 -9.39
N LEU A 255 14.78 11.56 -8.51
CA LEU A 255 14.80 12.70 -7.59
C LEU A 255 14.89 14.04 -8.34
N LYS A 256 15.69 14.11 -9.42
CA LYS A 256 15.78 15.33 -10.24
C LYS A 256 14.46 15.65 -10.92
N VAL A 257 13.78 14.65 -11.48
CA VAL A 257 12.46 14.82 -12.10
C VAL A 257 11.45 15.31 -11.07
N ALA A 258 11.36 14.64 -9.92
CA ALA A 258 10.45 15.02 -8.84
C ALA A 258 10.72 16.43 -8.29
N ALA A 259 12.00 16.82 -8.14
CA ALA A 259 12.36 18.15 -7.66
C ALA A 259 12.07 19.29 -8.65
N LYS A 260 11.97 18.98 -9.97
CA LYS A 260 11.67 19.98 -11.01
C LYS A 260 10.18 20.15 -11.28
N ARG A 261 9.37 19.13 -11.03
CA ARG A 261 7.94 19.15 -11.30
C ARG A 261 7.16 19.80 -10.16
N LYS A 262 5.99 20.33 -10.49
CA LYS A 262 5.07 20.83 -9.46
C LYS A 262 4.56 19.68 -8.61
N THR A 263 4.28 19.94 -7.36
CA THR A 263 3.75 18.98 -6.37
C THR A 263 2.53 18.20 -6.87
N SER A 264 1.68 18.85 -7.66
CA SER A 264 0.49 18.22 -8.27
C SER A 264 0.80 17.18 -9.36
N GLU A 265 2.05 17.15 -9.86
CA GLU A 265 2.45 16.26 -10.97
C GLU A 265 3.21 15.02 -10.48
N VAL A 266 3.98 15.13 -9.38
CA VAL A 266 4.74 14.03 -8.79
C VAL A 266 4.60 14.09 -7.27
N SER A 267 3.80 13.21 -6.72
CA SER A 267 3.60 13.07 -5.28
C SER A 267 4.48 11.99 -4.66
N HIS A 268 4.79 10.93 -5.40
CA HIS A 268 5.53 9.77 -4.90
C HIS A 268 6.55 9.25 -5.90
N ILE A 269 7.65 8.68 -5.38
CA ILE A 269 8.63 7.88 -6.13
C ILE A 269 8.55 6.46 -5.58
N PHE A 270 8.21 5.48 -6.44
CA PHE A 270 8.24 4.06 -6.12
C PHE A 270 9.47 3.43 -6.72
N TYR A 271 10.33 2.83 -5.89
CA TYR A 271 11.48 2.07 -6.33
C TYR A 271 11.24 0.58 -6.06
N ILE A 272 11.03 -0.17 -7.14
CA ILE A 272 10.72 -1.61 -7.05
C ILE A 272 11.93 -2.41 -7.48
N SER A 273 12.43 -3.26 -6.59
CA SER A 273 13.53 -4.19 -6.86
C SER A 273 13.06 -5.63 -6.70
N PRO A 274 13.43 -6.56 -7.59
CA PRO A 274 13.08 -7.97 -7.46
C PRO A 274 13.90 -8.70 -6.37
N TYR A 275 14.87 -8.02 -5.77
CA TYR A 275 15.75 -8.59 -4.74
C TYR A 275 15.49 -7.94 -3.39
N THR A 276 15.51 -8.75 -2.33
CA THR A 276 15.33 -8.31 -0.94
C THR A 276 16.57 -7.65 -0.34
N SER A 277 17.73 -7.76 -1.00
CA SER A 277 18.98 -7.10 -0.62
C SER A 277 19.44 -6.15 -1.72
N ILE A 278 19.51 -4.88 -1.41
CA ILE A 278 20.15 -3.85 -2.23
C ILE A 278 21.42 -3.39 -1.52
#